data_735197d5819ddc4073367ec9492fdbe4
#
_entry.id   735197d5819ddc4073367ec9492fdbe4
#
_cell.length_a   1.000
_cell.length_b   1.000
_cell.length_c   1.000
_cell.angle_alpha   90.00
_cell.angle_beta   90.00
_cell.angle_gamma   90.00
#
_symmetry.space_group_name_H-M   'P 1'
#
loop_
_entity.id
_entity.type
_entity.pdbx_description
1 polymer ?
#
loop_
_entity_poly.entity_id
_entity_poly.type
_entity_poly.pdbx_seq_one_letter_code
_entity_poly.pdbx_strand_id
1 'polypeptide(L)'
;MTARILHFLKSTREYGVVLILLTLHVVCISLPGREAKLASSNLMTNLSRLEALPKITNRTVVLAGSSITGRLLEEYFTLPDQPIHNLGLDGCGSLEALETLLTAPQLPAVVLVELNTFKPGFEKTFQQVRDAHSPRREQAAHFLPFLRSRERPLDVLYDFTRSFKKETSSNQSGHLEWNDAIRVLHPPLVGPPPPPTVKETAYLESARTTLTRLRQAGCKLAFVLIADSLFYDPWHDPNFARAAEIAAPLDIPVFDLRKATGVESLAWTDAIHLTPAAARTMAQFIEKEIIPLAQ
;
A
#
# COMPACT_ATOMS: atom_id res chain seq x y z
N MET A 1 43.62 -11.41 -37.95
CA MET A 1 42.97 -10.07 -38.07
C MET A 1 41.46 -10.20 -38.25
N THR A 2 40.96 -11.10 -39.04
CA THR A 2 39.52 -11.31 -39.33
C THR A 2 38.65 -11.68 -38.11
N ALA A 3 39.10 -12.54 -37.18
CA ALA A 3 38.31 -12.96 -36.02
C ALA A 3 38.05 -11.80 -35.01
N ARG A 4 39.01 -10.89 -34.83
CA ARG A 4 38.83 -9.72 -33.96
C ARG A 4 37.86 -8.69 -34.55
N ILE A 5 37.86 -8.52 -35.89
CA ILE A 5 36.94 -7.62 -36.58
C ILE A 5 35.52 -8.17 -36.53
N LEU A 6 35.33 -9.46 -36.73
CA LEU A 6 34.05 -10.14 -36.61
C LEU A 6 33.48 -10.08 -35.17
N HIS A 7 34.33 -10.24 -34.17
CA HIS A 7 33.95 -10.12 -32.78
C HIS A 7 33.55 -8.67 -32.43
N PHE A 8 34.29 -7.68 -32.93
CA PHE A 8 33.97 -6.26 -32.76
C PHE A 8 32.65 -5.87 -33.45
N LEU A 9 32.43 -6.34 -34.70
CA LEU A 9 31.19 -6.06 -35.43
C LEU A 9 29.97 -6.77 -34.80
N LYS A 10 30.14 -7.95 -34.24
CA LYS A 10 29.10 -8.65 -33.51
C LYS A 10 28.77 -7.88 -32.21
N SER A 11 29.81 -7.49 -31.45
CA SER A 11 29.68 -6.68 -30.24
C SER A 11 28.99 -5.34 -30.52
N THR A 12 29.38 -4.59 -31.56
CA THR A 12 28.75 -3.29 -31.90
C THR A 12 27.30 -3.46 -32.30
N ARG A 13 26.92 -4.54 -32.97
CA ARG A 13 25.52 -4.85 -33.31
C ARG A 13 24.69 -5.12 -32.03
N GLU A 14 25.24 -5.89 -31.12
CA GLU A 14 24.58 -6.17 -29.82
C GLU A 14 24.39 -4.90 -28.98
N TYR A 15 25.42 -4.06 -28.88
CA TYR A 15 25.30 -2.76 -28.24
C TYR A 15 24.30 -1.82 -28.94
N GLY A 16 24.25 -1.83 -30.26
CA GLY A 16 23.27 -1.07 -31.04
C GLY A 16 21.83 -1.48 -30.74
N VAL A 17 21.57 -2.80 -30.67
CA VAL A 17 20.24 -3.31 -30.28
C VAL A 17 19.87 -2.89 -28.87
N VAL A 18 20.77 -3.03 -27.89
CA VAL A 18 20.55 -2.63 -26.52
C VAL A 18 20.26 -1.12 -26.43
N LEU A 19 21.03 -0.29 -27.14
CA LEU A 19 20.83 1.15 -27.16
C LEU A 19 19.46 1.53 -27.78
N ILE A 20 19.06 0.88 -28.87
CA ILE A 20 17.74 1.09 -29.49
C ILE A 20 16.62 0.72 -28.52
N LEU A 21 16.72 -0.46 -27.86
CA LEU A 21 15.72 -0.89 -26.90
C LEU A 21 15.64 0.06 -25.69
N LEU A 22 16.79 0.53 -25.20
CA LEU A 22 16.84 1.50 -24.10
C LEU A 22 16.22 2.84 -24.52
N THR A 23 16.53 3.31 -25.74
CA THR A 23 15.95 4.55 -26.26
C THR A 23 14.44 4.43 -26.42
N LEU A 24 13.97 3.34 -27.03
CA LEU A 24 12.53 3.06 -27.15
C LEU A 24 11.86 3.00 -25.77
N HIS A 25 12.51 2.37 -24.81
CA HIS A 25 12.00 2.31 -23.44
C HIS A 25 11.89 3.70 -22.82
N VAL A 26 12.95 4.54 -22.91
CA VAL A 26 12.93 5.92 -22.42
C VAL A 26 11.85 6.74 -23.11
N VAL A 27 11.68 6.60 -24.41
CA VAL A 27 10.60 7.27 -25.15
C VAL A 27 9.24 6.81 -24.63
N CYS A 28 9.05 5.50 -24.47
CA CYS A 28 7.79 4.96 -23.95
C CYS A 28 7.42 5.50 -22.56
N ILE A 29 8.38 5.58 -21.63
CA ILE A 29 8.12 6.09 -20.27
C ILE A 29 7.97 7.61 -20.22
N SER A 30 8.42 8.33 -21.25
CA SER A 30 8.31 9.79 -21.35
C SER A 30 7.04 10.26 -22.06
N LEU A 31 6.21 9.35 -22.57
CA LEU A 31 4.96 9.72 -23.24
C LEU A 31 3.97 10.31 -22.22
N PRO A 32 3.40 11.51 -22.50
CA PRO A 32 2.42 12.14 -21.61
C PRO A 32 1.16 11.24 -21.47
N GLY A 33 0.61 11.21 -20.25
CA GLY A 33 -0.60 10.43 -19.93
C GLY A 33 -0.32 8.95 -19.65
N ARG A 34 0.95 8.53 -19.67
CA ARG A 34 1.33 7.18 -19.26
C ARG A 34 1.60 7.15 -17.76
N GLU A 35 0.60 6.77 -17.00
CA GLU A 35 0.78 6.33 -15.63
C GLU A 35 1.01 4.82 -15.66
N ALA A 36 2.17 4.37 -15.19
CA ALA A 36 2.42 2.95 -14.93
C ALA A 36 1.52 2.50 -13.77
N LYS A 37 0.34 1.99 -14.11
CA LYS A 37 -0.74 1.71 -13.15
C LYS A 37 -0.47 0.46 -12.32
N LEU A 38 0.32 -0.49 -12.83
CA LEU A 38 0.51 -1.78 -12.21
C LEU A 38 1.99 -2.19 -12.24
N ALA A 39 2.51 -2.56 -11.07
CA ALA A 39 3.81 -3.23 -11.00
C ALA A 39 3.66 -4.73 -11.27
N SER A 40 4.71 -5.36 -11.78
CA SER A 40 4.72 -6.79 -12.11
C SER A 40 4.65 -7.71 -10.89
N SER A 41 4.83 -7.17 -9.68
CA SER A 41 4.77 -7.92 -8.42
C SER A 41 4.51 -7.01 -7.23
N ASN A 42 4.04 -7.60 -6.12
CA ASN A 42 3.87 -6.90 -4.85
C ASN A 42 5.16 -6.22 -4.37
N LEU A 43 6.32 -6.86 -4.57
CA LEU A 43 7.60 -6.26 -4.23
C LEU A 43 7.86 -4.97 -5.01
N MET A 44 7.58 -4.96 -6.31
CA MET A 44 7.76 -3.76 -7.14
C MET A 44 6.77 -2.66 -6.77
N THR A 45 5.53 -3.01 -6.44
CA THR A 45 4.54 -2.09 -5.90
C THR A 45 5.06 -1.44 -4.61
N ASN A 46 5.53 -2.25 -3.66
CA ASN A 46 6.06 -1.76 -2.39
C ASN A 46 7.28 -0.85 -2.60
N LEU A 47 8.24 -1.26 -3.43
CA LEU A 47 9.41 -0.44 -3.73
C LEU A 47 9.02 0.91 -4.36
N SER A 48 8.01 0.95 -5.23
CA SER A 48 7.55 2.21 -5.82
C SER A 48 6.93 3.17 -4.80
N ARG A 49 6.27 2.63 -3.75
CA ARG A 49 5.72 3.41 -2.64
C ARG A 49 6.85 3.95 -1.75
N LEU A 50 7.90 3.16 -1.52
CA LEU A 50 9.10 3.61 -0.80
C LEU A 50 9.85 4.70 -1.58
N GLU A 51 10.01 4.54 -2.90
CA GLU A 51 10.63 5.54 -3.78
C GLU A 51 9.90 6.89 -3.77
N ALA A 52 8.65 6.91 -3.35
CA ALA A 52 7.86 8.13 -3.24
C ALA A 52 7.94 8.79 -1.84
N LEU A 53 8.55 8.16 -0.82
CA LEU A 53 8.73 8.75 0.52
C LEU A 53 9.33 10.17 0.51
N PRO A 54 10.33 10.50 -0.33
CA PRO A 54 10.87 11.85 -0.40
C PRO A 54 9.87 12.94 -0.85
N LYS A 55 8.72 12.55 -1.40
CA LYS A 55 7.64 13.48 -1.79
C LYS A 55 6.71 13.85 -0.63
N ILE A 56 6.83 13.14 0.50
CA ILE A 56 6.03 13.43 1.70
C ILE A 56 6.46 14.76 2.28
N THR A 57 5.49 15.59 2.60
CA THR A 57 5.66 16.90 3.23
C THR A 57 4.78 17.01 4.46
N ASN A 58 4.96 18.06 5.23
CA ASN A 58 4.10 18.36 6.38
C ASN A 58 2.64 18.74 6.02
N ARG A 59 2.26 18.70 4.74
CA ARG A 59 0.88 18.86 4.25
C ARG A 59 0.29 17.56 3.75
N THR A 60 1.09 16.52 3.66
CA THR A 60 0.67 15.21 3.12
C THR A 60 -0.22 14.49 4.13
N VAL A 61 -1.24 13.80 3.63
CA VAL A 61 -1.96 12.76 4.35
C VAL A 61 -1.42 11.41 3.90
N VAL A 62 -0.97 10.59 4.84
CA VAL A 62 -0.46 9.25 4.55
C VAL A 62 -1.48 8.19 4.95
N LEU A 63 -1.74 7.26 4.06
CA LEU A 63 -2.49 6.04 4.34
C LEU A 63 -1.47 4.93 4.62
N ALA A 64 -1.34 4.49 5.87
CA ALA A 64 -0.37 3.49 6.28
C ALA A 64 -1.06 2.15 6.57
N GLY A 65 -0.67 1.09 5.87
CA GLY A 65 -1.31 -0.21 6.04
C GLY A 65 -0.76 -1.31 5.13
N SER A 66 -1.62 -2.27 4.85
CA SER A 66 -1.35 -3.44 4.01
C SER A 66 -1.82 -3.28 2.56
N SER A 67 -1.97 -4.40 1.86
CA SER A 67 -2.62 -4.45 0.54
C SER A 67 -4.06 -3.94 0.54
N ILE A 68 -4.77 -3.97 1.66
CA ILE A 68 -6.12 -3.42 1.80
C ILE A 68 -6.07 -1.91 1.58
N THR A 69 -5.24 -1.21 2.35
CA THR A 69 -4.93 0.22 2.13
C THR A 69 -4.35 0.45 0.74
N GLY A 70 -3.50 -0.46 0.26
CA GLY A 70 -2.89 -0.40 -1.06
C GLY A 70 -3.88 -0.30 -2.23
N ARG A 71 -5.15 -0.69 -2.04
CA ARG A 71 -6.23 -0.55 -3.03
C ARG A 71 -6.82 0.86 -3.09
N LEU A 72 -6.61 1.68 -2.08
CA LEU A 72 -7.07 3.08 -2.04
C LEU A 72 -6.08 3.96 -2.79
N LEU A 73 -6.10 3.91 -4.13
CA LEU A 73 -5.12 4.61 -4.97
C LEU A 73 -5.20 6.14 -4.75
N GLU A 74 -4.05 6.81 -4.80
CA GLU A 74 -3.94 8.26 -4.61
C GLU A 74 -4.85 9.04 -5.57
N GLU A 75 -5.03 8.55 -6.81
CA GLU A 75 -5.91 9.11 -7.83
C GLU A 75 -7.42 9.06 -7.52
N TYR A 76 -7.81 8.34 -6.47
CA TYR A 76 -9.21 8.28 -6.03
C TYR A 76 -9.59 9.44 -5.11
N PHE A 77 -8.60 10.17 -4.61
CA PHE A 77 -8.77 11.33 -3.76
C PHE A 77 -8.70 12.61 -4.60
N THR A 78 -9.50 13.61 -4.23
CA THR A 78 -9.66 14.85 -5.00
C THR A 78 -9.22 16.10 -4.23
N LEU A 79 -8.58 15.94 -3.07
CA LEU A 79 -8.12 17.03 -2.22
C LEU A 79 -7.10 17.92 -2.94
N PRO A 80 -7.43 19.19 -3.27
CA PRO A 80 -6.57 20.02 -4.09
C PRO A 80 -5.30 20.50 -3.37
N ASP A 81 -5.38 20.66 -2.05
CA ASP A 81 -4.32 21.27 -1.24
C ASP A 81 -3.58 20.29 -0.32
N GLN A 82 -4.00 19.05 -0.30
CA GLN A 82 -3.43 18.01 0.57
C GLN A 82 -3.09 16.78 -0.24
N PRO A 83 -1.84 16.61 -0.64
CA PRO A 83 -1.41 15.41 -1.35
C PRO A 83 -1.62 14.19 -0.47
N ILE A 84 -2.21 13.15 -1.06
CA ILE A 84 -2.32 11.83 -0.44
C ILE A 84 -1.10 11.01 -0.83
N HIS A 85 -0.55 10.27 0.12
CA HIS A 85 0.47 9.27 -0.15
C HIS A 85 0.03 7.92 0.38
N ASN A 86 -0.10 6.94 -0.52
CA ASN A 86 -0.50 5.59 -0.16
C ASN A 86 0.72 4.73 0.18
N LEU A 87 0.91 4.47 1.46
CA LEU A 87 1.93 3.59 2.02
C LEU A 87 1.33 2.24 2.47
N GLY A 88 0.36 1.74 1.72
CA GLY A 88 -0.19 0.40 1.94
C GLY A 88 0.72 -0.66 1.34
N LEU A 89 1.55 -1.33 2.15
CA LEU A 89 2.55 -2.28 1.68
C LEU A 89 1.96 -3.67 1.49
N ASP A 90 1.92 -4.15 0.24
CA ASP A 90 1.35 -5.44 -0.11
C ASP A 90 2.08 -6.61 0.58
N GLY A 91 1.33 -7.42 1.35
CA GLY A 91 1.88 -8.53 2.13
C GLY A 91 2.66 -8.11 3.38
N CYS A 92 2.60 -6.83 3.76
CA CYS A 92 3.09 -6.30 5.03
C CYS A 92 1.91 -5.89 5.91
N GLY A 93 2.18 -5.52 7.14
CA GLY A 93 1.20 -4.99 8.08
C GLY A 93 1.34 -3.48 8.29
N SER A 94 0.47 -2.95 9.11
CA SER A 94 0.41 -1.51 9.37
C SER A 94 1.62 -1.00 10.14
N LEU A 95 2.19 -1.80 11.06
CA LEU A 95 3.39 -1.41 11.79
C LEU A 95 4.58 -1.23 10.86
N GLU A 96 4.77 -2.14 9.91
CA GLU A 96 5.85 -2.08 8.92
C GLU A 96 5.73 -0.84 8.03
N ALA A 97 4.51 -0.45 7.68
CA ALA A 97 4.26 0.80 6.97
C ALA A 97 4.62 2.03 7.82
N LEU A 98 4.27 2.03 9.12
CA LEU A 98 4.62 3.12 10.04
C LEU A 98 6.14 3.21 10.30
N GLU A 99 6.82 2.08 10.47
CA GLU A 99 8.29 2.05 10.61
C GLU A 99 8.97 2.58 9.35
N THR A 100 8.44 2.24 8.18
CA THR A 100 8.90 2.77 6.90
C THR A 100 8.69 4.29 6.84
N LEU A 101 7.53 4.79 7.24
CA LEU A 101 7.22 6.21 7.27
C LEU A 101 8.22 7.01 8.12
N LEU A 102 8.69 6.45 9.25
CA LEU A 102 9.70 7.09 10.09
C LEU A 102 11.06 7.28 9.39
N THR A 103 11.29 6.65 8.24
CA THR A 103 12.50 6.85 7.43
C THR A 103 12.36 7.97 6.40
N ALA A 104 11.16 8.52 6.22
CA ALA A 104 10.93 9.62 5.30
C ALA A 104 11.71 10.89 5.73
N PRO A 105 12.24 11.68 4.79
CA PRO A 105 12.96 12.92 5.11
C PRO A 105 12.11 13.96 5.84
N GLN A 106 10.81 13.95 5.59
CA GLN A 106 9.81 14.75 6.28
C GLN A 106 8.64 13.88 6.69
N LEU A 107 8.01 14.21 7.81
CA LEU A 107 6.82 13.51 8.26
C LEU A 107 5.55 14.25 7.84
N PRO A 108 4.44 13.52 7.61
CA PRO A 108 3.19 14.09 7.13
C PRO A 108 2.43 14.83 8.23
N ALA A 109 1.41 15.63 7.82
CA ALA A 109 0.47 16.25 8.77
C ALA A 109 -0.42 15.20 9.45
N VAL A 110 -0.92 14.25 8.66
CA VAL A 110 -1.91 13.25 9.09
C VAL A 110 -1.48 11.86 8.64
N VAL A 111 -1.65 10.87 9.52
CA VAL A 111 -1.46 9.46 9.20
C VAL A 111 -2.72 8.68 9.56
N LEU A 112 -3.34 8.08 8.55
CA LEU A 112 -4.43 7.14 8.74
C LEU A 112 -3.86 5.73 8.77
N VAL A 113 -3.99 5.05 9.89
CA VAL A 113 -3.39 3.73 10.15
C VAL A 113 -4.45 2.65 10.02
N GLU A 114 -4.26 1.73 9.08
CA GLU A 114 -5.14 0.58 8.90
C GLU A 114 -5.11 -0.34 10.13
N LEU A 115 -6.26 -0.73 10.63
CA LEU A 115 -6.39 -1.67 11.74
C LEU A 115 -6.50 -3.13 11.32
N ASN A 116 -6.92 -3.42 10.10
CA ASN A 116 -7.15 -4.79 9.60
C ASN A 116 -5.92 -5.70 9.74
N THR A 117 -4.73 -5.12 9.58
CA THR A 117 -3.45 -5.84 9.68
C THR A 117 -2.57 -5.36 10.82
N PHE A 118 -3.17 -4.76 11.84
CA PHE A 118 -2.45 -4.32 13.05
C PHE A 118 -2.13 -5.49 13.98
N LYS A 119 -1.30 -6.43 13.47
CA LYS A 119 -0.91 -7.68 14.13
C LYS A 119 0.46 -8.15 13.65
N PRO A 120 1.18 -8.99 14.44
CA PRO A 120 2.46 -9.57 14.01
C PRO A 120 2.27 -10.60 12.88
N GLY A 121 3.33 -10.88 12.13
CA GLY A 121 3.37 -11.97 11.14
C GLY A 121 3.83 -11.56 9.74
N PHE A 122 4.15 -10.29 9.55
CA PHE A 122 4.54 -9.73 8.25
C PHE A 122 6.05 -9.49 8.10
N GLU A 123 6.83 -9.76 9.13
CA GLU A 123 8.25 -9.39 9.24
C GLU A 123 9.10 -9.96 8.10
N LYS A 124 8.79 -11.19 7.65
CA LYS A 124 9.54 -11.85 6.57
C LYS A 124 9.37 -11.09 5.23
N THR A 125 8.14 -10.74 4.88
CA THR A 125 7.85 -9.99 3.65
C THR A 125 8.44 -8.59 3.74
N PHE A 126 8.31 -7.95 4.88
CA PHE A 126 8.90 -6.64 5.13
C PHE A 126 10.41 -6.64 5.01
N GLN A 127 11.10 -7.66 5.54
CA GLN A 127 12.55 -7.80 5.39
C GLN A 127 12.95 -7.89 3.91
N GLN A 128 12.20 -8.64 3.09
CA GLN A 128 12.44 -8.70 1.64
C GLN A 128 12.32 -7.32 0.97
N VAL A 129 11.34 -6.52 1.39
CA VAL A 129 11.17 -5.14 0.88
C VAL A 129 12.35 -4.27 1.29
N ARG A 130 12.77 -4.33 2.56
CA ARG A 130 13.92 -3.58 3.08
C ARG A 130 15.22 -3.96 2.40
N ASP A 131 15.47 -5.25 2.20
CA ASP A 131 16.68 -5.75 1.54
C ASP A 131 16.76 -5.34 0.06
N ALA A 132 15.59 -5.25 -0.59
CA ALA A 132 15.49 -4.79 -1.97
C ALA A 132 15.52 -3.26 -2.11
N HIS A 133 15.23 -2.53 -1.04
CA HIS A 133 15.28 -1.08 -1.00
C HIS A 133 16.74 -0.59 -0.90
N SER A 134 17.16 0.26 -1.82
CA SER A 134 18.52 0.78 -1.87
C SER A 134 18.54 2.29 -2.09
N PRO A 135 18.99 3.09 -1.09
CA PRO A 135 19.12 4.53 -1.24
C PRO A 135 20.00 4.95 -2.43
N ARG A 136 21.05 4.17 -2.73
CA ARG A 136 21.92 4.44 -3.90
C ARG A 136 21.17 4.26 -5.21
N ARG A 137 20.31 3.24 -5.28
CA ARG A 137 19.48 3.01 -6.45
C ARG A 137 18.43 4.11 -6.62
N GLU A 138 17.86 4.60 -5.54
CA GLU A 138 16.91 5.72 -5.57
C GLU A 138 17.55 7.00 -6.08
N GLN A 139 18.76 7.31 -5.61
CA GLN A 139 19.54 8.44 -6.13
C GLN A 139 19.82 8.26 -7.63
N ALA A 140 20.23 7.08 -8.06
CA ALA A 140 20.44 6.81 -9.47
C ALA A 140 19.13 6.89 -10.29
N ALA A 141 18.02 6.43 -9.74
CA ALA A 141 16.69 6.49 -10.36
C ALA A 141 16.15 7.92 -10.52
N HIS A 142 16.65 8.86 -9.73
CA HIS A 142 16.36 10.27 -9.93
C HIS A 142 16.89 10.78 -11.30
N PHE A 143 18.10 10.36 -11.68
CA PHE A 143 18.74 10.75 -12.94
C PHE A 143 18.43 9.79 -14.09
N LEU A 144 18.10 8.54 -13.78
CA LEU A 144 17.88 7.47 -14.74
C LEU A 144 16.50 6.84 -14.50
N PRO A 145 15.43 7.42 -15.08
CA PRO A 145 14.05 7.00 -14.84
C PRO A 145 13.81 5.48 -14.98
N PHE A 146 14.47 4.80 -15.91
CA PHE A 146 14.34 3.35 -16.11
C PHE A 146 14.81 2.50 -14.91
N LEU A 147 15.47 3.09 -13.92
CA LEU A 147 15.83 2.43 -12.66
C LEU A 147 14.71 2.48 -11.62
N ARG A 148 13.70 3.32 -11.82
CA ARG A 148 12.53 3.39 -10.95
C ARG A 148 11.76 2.07 -11.02
N SER A 149 11.19 1.66 -9.89
CA SER A 149 10.55 0.34 -9.76
C SER A 149 9.39 0.13 -10.73
N ARG A 150 8.61 1.17 -11.03
CA ARG A 150 7.49 1.12 -12.00
C ARG A 150 7.92 1.31 -13.47
N GLU A 151 9.12 1.81 -13.71
CA GLU A 151 9.57 2.15 -15.07
C GLU A 151 10.59 1.17 -15.61
N ARG A 152 10.75 0.01 -14.99
CA ARG A 152 11.59 -1.07 -15.49
C ARG A 152 11.03 -1.64 -16.78
N PRO A 153 11.88 -2.06 -17.74
CA PRO A 153 11.41 -2.60 -19.02
C PRO A 153 10.38 -3.73 -18.90
N LEU A 154 10.54 -4.61 -17.89
CA LEU A 154 9.58 -5.70 -17.66
C LEU A 154 8.24 -5.19 -17.12
N ASP A 155 8.24 -4.21 -16.24
CA ASP A 155 7.00 -3.63 -15.67
C ASP A 155 6.25 -2.86 -16.75
N VAL A 156 6.98 -2.11 -17.58
CA VAL A 156 6.45 -1.42 -18.75
C VAL A 156 5.83 -2.39 -19.77
N LEU A 157 6.52 -3.49 -20.06
CA LEU A 157 6.02 -4.54 -20.98
C LEU A 157 4.79 -5.24 -20.40
N TYR A 158 4.79 -5.51 -19.09
CA TYR A 158 3.67 -6.11 -18.40
C TYR A 158 2.43 -5.21 -18.46
N ASP A 159 2.58 -3.94 -18.15
CA ASP A 159 1.51 -2.92 -18.21
C ASP A 159 0.96 -2.81 -19.65
N PHE A 160 1.85 -2.76 -20.64
CA PHE A 160 1.49 -2.74 -22.06
C PHE A 160 0.72 -3.99 -22.48
N THR A 161 1.19 -5.17 -22.16
CA THR A 161 0.49 -6.42 -22.52
C THR A 161 -0.85 -6.56 -21.81
N ARG A 162 -1.00 -6.00 -20.62
CA ARG A 162 -2.25 -6.03 -19.88
C ARG A 162 -3.27 -5.00 -20.39
N SER A 163 -2.81 -3.86 -20.90
CA SER A 163 -3.68 -2.87 -21.55
C SER A 163 -4.35 -3.41 -22.83
N PHE A 164 -3.75 -4.39 -23.50
CA PHE A 164 -4.37 -5.10 -24.64
C PHE A 164 -5.32 -6.21 -24.23
N LYS A 165 -5.13 -6.81 -23.08
CA LYS A 165 -6.22 -7.59 -22.49
C LYS A 165 -7.27 -6.56 -22.08
N LYS A 166 -8.17 -6.25 -23.06
CA LYS A 166 -9.45 -5.65 -22.74
C LYS A 166 -9.81 -6.18 -21.36
N GLU A 167 -10.03 -5.32 -20.40
CA GLU A 167 -10.69 -5.71 -19.18
C GLU A 167 -11.98 -6.41 -19.65
N THR A 168 -11.90 -7.67 -19.99
CA THR A 168 -12.97 -8.57 -19.67
C THR A 168 -12.99 -8.42 -18.17
N SER A 169 -13.58 -7.28 -17.80
CA SER A 169 -14.05 -7.08 -16.47
C SER A 169 -14.74 -8.37 -16.16
N SER A 170 -14.08 -9.23 -15.47
CA SER A 170 -14.76 -10.02 -14.50
C SER A 170 -15.25 -9.01 -13.46
N ASN A 171 -16.16 -8.14 -13.93
CA ASN A 171 -17.27 -7.64 -13.19
C ASN A 171 -18.20 -8.80 -12.85
N GLN A 172 -17.68 -9.99 -12.65
CA GLN A 172 -18.12 -10.82 -11.60
C GLN A 172 -17.75 -10.01 -10.35
N SER A 173 -18.55 -8.96 -10.13
CA SER A 173 -18.99 -8.62 -8.82
C SER A 173 -19.48 -9.95 -8.25
N GLY A 174 -18.56 -10.74 -7.74
CA GLY A 174 -18.90 -11.74 -6.77
C GLY A 174 -19.44 -10.89 -5.64
N HIS A 175 -20.72 -10.63 -5.65
CA HIS A 175 -21.45 -10.44 -4.43
C HIS A 175 -21.09 -11.69 -3.65
N LEU A 176 -20.13 -11.58 -2.76
CA LEU A 176 -20.03 -12.49 -1.65
C LEU A 176 -21.32 -12.22 -0.87
N GLU A 177 -22.40 -12.86 -1.31
CA GLU A 177 -23.60 -12.92 -0.50
C GLU A 177 -23.15 -13.44 0.85
N TRP A 178 -23.60 -12.79 1.87
CA TRP A 178 -23.46 -13.26 3.24
C TRP A 178 -23.92 -14.70 3.29
N ASN A 179 -22.97 -15.57 3.25
CA ASN A 179 -23.20 -16.99 3.32
C ASN A 179 -22.96 -17.40 4.78
N ASP A 180 -24.00 -17.88 5.45
CA ASP A 180 -23.90 -18.39 6.82
C ASP A 180 -22.79 -19.43 6.99
N ALA A 181 -22.38 -20.10 5.91
CA ALA A 181 -21.26 -21.02 5.90
C ALA A 181 -19.92 -20.34 6.22
N ILE A 182 -19.72 -19.06 5.86
CA ILE A 182 -18.49 -18.35 6.23
C ILE A 182 -18.49 -17.95 7.72
N ARG A 183 -19.66 -17.70 8.29
CA ARG A 183 -19.82 -17.55 9.75
C ARG A 183 -19.37 -18.81 10.53
N VAL A 184 -19.57 -19.97 9.96
CA VAL A 184 -19.15 -21.26 10.60
C VAL A 184 -17.65 -21.44 10.52
N LEU A 185 -16.96 -20.95 9.48
CA LEU A 185 -15.50 -21.04 9.33
C LEU A 185 -14.74 -20.08 10.27
N HIS A 186 -15.38 -19.00 10.68
CA HIS A 186 -14.83 -18.04 11.63
C HIS A 186 -15.86 -17.72 12.71
N PRO A 187 -16.14 -18.68 13.62
CA PRO A 187 -17.09 -18.42 14.69
C PRO A 187 -16.59 -17.20 15.50
N PRO A 188 -17.49 -16.31 15.92
CA PRO A 188 -17.11 -15.20 16.79
C PRO A 188 -16.41 -15.73 18.03
N LEU A 189 -15.31 -15.07 18.42
CA LEU A 189 -14.65 -15.39 19.68
C LEU A 189 -15.62 -15.11 20.82
N VAL A 190 -16.07 -16.17 21.50
CA VAL A 190 -16.95 -16.04 22.66
C VAL A 190 -16.08 -15.87 23.90
N GLY A 191 -16.11 -14.70 24.51
CA GLY A 191 -15.38 -14.39 25.74
C GLY A 191 -14.34 -13.27 25.59
N PRO A 192 -13.65 -12.91 26.68
CA PRO A 192 -12.58 -11.93 26.63
C PRO A 192 -11.44 -12.45 25.74
N PRO A 193 -10.75 -11.57 24.99
CA PRO A 193 -9.64 -12.00 24.14
C PRO A 193 -8.57 -12.70 24.99
N PRO A 194 -7.93 -13.75 24.45
CA PRO A 194 -6.86 -14.44 25.19
C PRO A 194 -5.72 -13.46 25.48
N PRO A 195 -4.94 -13.68 26.55
CA PRO A 195 -3.79 -12.85 26.85
C PRO A 195 -2.82 -12.85 25.64
N PRO A 196 -2.17 -11.70 25.36
CA PRO A 196 -1.26 -11.61 24.22
C PRO A 196 -0.09 -12.57 24.39
N THR A 197 0.31 -13.19 23.29
CA THR A 197 1.55 -13.97 23.23
C THR A 197 2.77 -13.06 23.39
N VAL A 198 3.94 -13.62 23.69
CA VAL A 198 5.21 -12.87 23.76
C VAL A 198 5.47 -12.07 22.48
N LYS A 199 5.20 -12.68 21.31
CA LYS A 199 5.35 -12.02 20.01
C LYS A 199 4.39 -10.86 19.84
N GLU A 200 3.15 -11.01 20.25
CA GLU A 200 2.15 -9.94 20.20
C GLU A 200 2.49 -8.82 21.18
N THR A 201 2.96 -9.14 22.38
CA THR A 201 3.41 -8.11 23.34
C THR A 201 4.54 -7.26 22.76
N ALA A 202 5.57 -7.91 22.20
CA ALA A 202 6.67 -7.19 21.55
C ALA A 202 6.21 -6.32 20.37
N TYR A 203 5.28 -6.83 19.56
CA TYR A 203 4.67 -6.08 18.47
C TYR A 203 3.93 -4.83 18.99
N LEU A 204 3.11 -4.97 20.03
CA LEU A 204 2.34 -3.87 20.60
C LEU A 204 3.23 -2.79 21.22
N GLU A 205 4.34 -3.19 21.84
CA GLU A 205 5.34 -2.25 22.37
C GLU A 205 6.05 -1.47 21.25
N SER A 206 6.43 -2.16 20.16
CA SER A 206 7.00 -1.51 18.98
C SER A 206 6.00 -0.55 18.35
N ALA A 207 4.74 -0.97 18.20
CA ALA A 207 3.67 -0.14 17.67
C ALA A 207 3.44 1.12 18.53
N ARG A 208 3.36 0.97 19.85
CA ARG A 208 3.24 2.10 20.78
C ARG A 208 4.40 3.07 20.64
N THR A 209 5.62 2.56 20.59
CA THR A 209 6.84 3.36 20.41
C THR A 209 6.80 4.14 19.10
N THR A 210 6.46 3.48 18.01
CA THR A 210 6.39 4.06 16.66
C THR A 210 5.31 5.15 16.57
N LEU A 211 4.11 4.89 17.07
CA LEU A 211 3.01 5.87 17.12
C LEU A 211 3.35 7.07 18.01
N THR A 212 3.99 6.83 19.16
CA THR A 212 4.45 7.91 20.05
C THR A 212 5.46 8.82 19.34
N ARG A 213 6.42 8.24 18.62
CA ARG A 213 7.42 9.01 17.85
C ARG A 213 6.77 9.86 16.77
N LEU A 214 5.83 9.32 16.00
CA LEU A 214 5.08 10.07 14.99
C LEU A 214 4.30 11.23 15.61
N ARG A 215 3.62 10.98 16.72
CA ARG A 215 2.87 12.03 17.44
C ARG A 215 3.79 13.12 17.99
N GLN A 216 4.90 12.75 18.61
CA GLN A 216 5.90 13.71 19.12
C GLN A 216 6.52 14.56 18.00
N ALA A 217 6.60 14.02 16.79
CA ALA A 217 7.01 14.74 15.59
C ALA A 217 5.92 15.64 15.00
N GLY A 218 4.74 15.70 15.61
CA GLY A 218 3.64 16.58 15.20
C GLY A 218 2.64 15.95 14.22
N CYS A 219 2.77 14.65 13.91
CA CYS A 219 1.77 13.96 13.09
C CYS A 219 0.47 13.78 13.86
N LYS A 220 -0.65 14.10 13.26
CA LYS A 220 -1.97 13.69 13.73
C LYS A 220 -2.23 12.26 13.26
N LEU A 221 -2.71 11.42 14.16
CA LEU A 221 -2.90 9.99 13.91
C LEU A 221 -4.36 9.65 14.03
N ALA A 222 -4.85 8.77 13.17
CA ALA A 222 -6.15 8.14 13.31
C ALA A 222 -6.07 6.67 12.91
N PHE A 223 -6.73 5.81 13.66
CA PHE A 223 -6.92 4.42 13.27
C PHE A 223 -8.17 4.28 12.40
N VAL A 224 -8.04 3.49 11.33
CA VAL A 224 -9.11 3.25 10.37
C VAL A 224 -9.27 1.75 10.15
N LEU A 225 -10.44 1.22 10.48
CA LEU A 225 -10.82 -0.14 10.13
C LEU A 225 -11.54 -0.12 8.79
N ILE A 226 -10.85 -0.51 7.73
CA ILE A 226 -11.38 -0.54 6.37
C ILE A 226 -12.31 -1.75 6.22
N ALA A 227 -13.36 -1.60 5.43
CA ALA A 227 -14.26 -2.72 5.11
C ALA A 227 -13.52 -3.72 4.22
N ASP A 228 -12.97 -4.77 4.82
CA ASP A 228 -12.29 -5.88 4.14
C ASP A 228 -13.24 -7.05 3.87
N SER A 229 -14.09 -7.38 4.81
CA SER A 229 -15.22 -8.26 4.62
C SER A 229 -16.32 -7.92 5.61
N LEU A 230 -17.55 -8.09 5.19
CA LEU A 230 -18.71 -7.91 6.07
C LEU A 230 -18.80 -8.97 7.17
N PHE A 231 -17.90 -9.95 7.18
CA PHE A 231 -17.92 -11.11 8.06
C PHE A 231 -17.16 -10.91 9.37
N TYR A 232 -16.44 -9.80 9.52
CA TYR A 232 -15.60 -9.58 10.66
C TYR A 232 -16.34 -8.76 11.72
N ASP A 233 -16.59 -9.36 12.88
CA ASP A 233 -17.06 -8.61 14.05
C ASP A 233 -15.85 -8.02 14.81
N PRO A 234 -15.65 -6.68 14.78
CA PRO A 234 -14.50 -6.06 15.39
C PRO A 234 -14.46 -6.23 16.91
N TRP A 235 -15.63 -6.34 17.52
CA TRP A 235 -15.73 -6.46 18.96
C TRP A 235 -15.17 -7.77 19.50
N HIS A 236 -15.04 -8.77 18.63
CA HIS A 236 -14.44 -10.05 18.93
C HIS A 236 -13.05 -10.22 18.35
N ASP A 237 -12.53 -9.21 17.61
CA ASP A 237 -11.14 -9.21 17.15
C ASP A 237 -10.19 -8.77 18.28
N PRO A 238 -9.33 -9.68 18.77
CA PRO A 238 -8.34 -9.32 19.76
C PRO A 238 -7.40 -8.21 19.29
N ASN A 239 -7.15 -8.08 17.99
CA ASN A 239 -6.27 -7.04 17.46
C ASN A 239 -6.93 -5.65 17.55
N PHE A 240 -8.24 -5.57 17.32
CA PHE A 240 -8.97 -4.31 17.50
C PHE A 240 -8.96 -3.86 18.97
N ALA A 241 -9.24 -4.77 19.89
CA ALA A 241 -9.20 -4.46 21.32
C ALA A 241 -7.81 -3.95 21.73
N ARG A 242 -6.74 -4.61 21.27
CA ARG A 242 -5.34 -4.21 21.54
C ARG A 242 -4.98 -2.88 20.89
N ALA A 243 -5.44 -2.62 19.68
CA ALA A 243 -5.25 -1.32 19.04
C ALA A 243 -5.94 -0.21 19.82
N ALA A 244 -7.15 -0.45 20.33
CA ALA A 244 -7.87 0.49 21.18
C ALA A 244 -7.13 0.77 22.50
N GLU A 245 -6.51 -0.25 23.13
CA GLU A 245 -5.67 -0.08 24.33
C GLU A 245 -4.44 0.80 24.07
N ILE A 246 -3.89 0.79 22.85
CA ILE A 246 -2.80 1.70 22.46
C ILE A 246 -3.33 3.08 22.10
N ALA A 247 -4.48 3.15 21.44
CA ALA A 247 -5.07 4.40 20.97
C ALA A 247 -5.46 5.32 22.11
N ALA A 248 -6.12 4.78 23.15
CA ALA A 248 -6.67 5.56 24.26
C ALA A 248 -5.62 6.42 25.00
N PRO A 249 -4.45 5.90 25.44
CA PRO A 249 -3.42 6.71 26.08
C PRO A 249 -2.77 7.74 25.16
N LEU A 250 -2.83 7.51 23.86
CA LEU A 250 -2.29 8.42 22.84
C LEU A 250 -3.36 9.35 22.25
N ASP A 251 -4.60 9.29 22.73
CA ASP A 251 -5.71 10.08 22.21
C ASP A 251 -5.82 9.99 20.68
N ILE A 252 -5.73 8.77 20.14
CA ILE A 252 -5.84 8.47 18.70
C ILE A 252 -7.30 8.08 18.43
N PRO A 253 -8.04 8.82 17.59
CA PRO A 253 -9.40 8.43 17.20
C PRO A 253 -9.40 7.13 16.41
N VAL A 254 -10.46 6.33 16.57
CA VAL A 254 -10.66 5.06 15.88
C VAL A 254 -11.93 5.14 15.05
N PHE A 255 -11.81 4.95 13.73
CA PHE A 255 -12.93 4.98 12.79
C PHE A 255 -13.20 3.58 12.24
N ASP A 256 -14.43 3.10 12.46
CA ASP A 256 -14.90 1.82 11.88
C ASP A 256 -15.67 2.10 10.58
N LEU A 257 -14.99 1.99 9.45
CA LEU A 257 -15.59 2.28 8.14
C LEU A 257 -16.57 1.20 7.68
N ARG A 258 -16.65 0.06 8.34
CA ARG A 258 -17.66 -0.96 8.04
C ARG A 258 -19.05 -0.54 8.49
N LYS A 259 -19.13 0.47 9.35
CA LYS A 259 -20.40 1.10 9.78
C LYS A 259 -20.78 2.32 8.93
N ALA A 260 -19.94 2.68 7.96
CA ALA A 260 -20.23 3.79 7.08
C ALA A 260 -21.46 3.51 6.21
N THR A 261 -22.27 4.52 6.00
CA THR A 261 -23.44 4.41 5.11
C THR A 261 -23.02 4.01 3.71
N GLY A 262 -23.65 3.01 3.13
CA GLY A 262 -23.36 2.52 1.79
C GLY A 262 -22.28 1.43 1.73
N VAL A 263 -21.68 1.05 2.85
CA VAL A 263 -20.69 -0.05 2.91
C VAL A 263 -21.29 -1.37 2.42
N GLU A 264 -22.57 -1.62 2.67
CA GLU A 264 -23.29 -2.80 2.20
C GLU A 264 -23.37 -2.91 0.67
N SER A 265 -23.15 -1.81 -0.05
CA SER A 265 -23.12 -1.78 -1.52
C SER A 265 -21.71 -1.98 -2.11
N LEU A 266 -20.66 -2.07 -1.28
CA LEU A 266 -19.31 -2.29 -1.75
C LEU A 266 -19.12 -3.72 -2.27
N ALA A 267 -18.23 -3.88 -3.22
CA ALA A 267 -17.88 -5.17 -3.80
C ALA A 267 -16.38 -5.47 -3.60
N TRP A 268 -16.06 -6.77 -3.48
CA TRP A 268 -14.69 -7.25 -3.26
C TRP A 268 -14.24 -8.15 -4.42
N THR A 269 -12.95 -8.12 -4.73
CA THR A 269 -12.34 -9.02 -5.72
C THR A 269 -12.09 -10.42 -5.14
N ASP A 270 -11.92 -10.47 -3.83
CA ASP A 270 -11.76 -11.65 -2.99
C ASP A 270 -12.34 -11.30 -1.61
N ALA A 271 -12.14 -12.14 -0.59
CA ALA A 271 -12.67 -11.90 0.76
C ALA A 271 -12.08 -10.66 1.46
N ILE A 272 -11.04 -10.02 0.89
CA ILE A 272 -10.24 -9.01 1.60
C ILE A 272 -10.16 -7.69 0.81
N HIS A 273 -9.98 -7.76 -0.51
CA HIS A 273 -9.67 -6.58 -1.32
C HIS A 273 -10.89 -6.00 -2.01
N LEU A 274 -11.11 -4.72 -1.83
CA LEU A 274 -12.13 -3.97 -2.55
C LEU A 274 -11.89 -3.99 -4.07
N THR A 275 -12.97 -4.03 -4.85
CA THR A 275 -12.90 -3.76 -6.29
C THR A 275 -12.45 -2.31 -6.52
N PRO A 276 -11.92 -1.96 -7.71
CA PRO A 276 -11.53 -0.57 -7.99
C PRO A 276 -12.66 0.45 -7.79
N ALA A 277 -13.89 0.09 -8.14
CA ALA A 277 -15.05 0.95 -7.93
C ALA A 277 -15.35 1.15 -6.44
N ALA A 278 -15.38 0.06 -5.66
CA ALA A 278 -15.61 0.11 -4.23
C ALA A 278 -14.48 0.84 -3.49
N ALA A 279 -13.22 0.63 -3.90
CA ALA A 279 -12.07 1.33 -3.34
C ALA A 279 -12.13 2.85 -3.60
N ARG A 280 -12.62 3.27 -4.77
CA ARG A 280 -12.86 4.69 -5.06
C ARG A 280 -13.95 5.27 -4.16
N THR A 281 -15.07 4.57 -3.99
CA THR A 281 -16.14 4.99 -3.07
C THR A 281 -15.62 5.12 -1.63
N MET A 282 -14.84 4.15 -1.17
CA MET A 282 -14.22 4.17 0.15
C MET A 282 -13.22 5.34 0.30
N ALA A 283 -12.39 5.58 -0.70
CA ALA A 283 -11.45 6.70 -0.70
C ALA A 283 -12.18 8.06 -0.59
N GLN A 284 -13.25 8.25 -1.36
CA GLN A 284 -14.08 9.46 -1.29
C GLN A 284 -14.76 9.62 0.08
N PHE A 285 -15.19 8.53 0.70
CA PHE A 285 -15.73 8.55 2.05
C PHE A 285 -14.66 8.97 3.07
N ILE A 286 -13.46 8.38 3.00
CA ILE A 286 -12.32 8.74 3.85
C ILE A 286 -11.97 10.22 3.67
N GLU A 287 -11.92 10.69 2.44
CA GLU A 287 -11.63 12.08 2.11
C GLU A 287 -12.62 13.05 2.77
N LYS A 288 -13.89 12.75 2.65
CA LYS A 288 -14.96 13.65 3.06
C LYS A 288 -15.22 13.61 4.57
N GLU A 289 -15.21 12.43 5.16
CA GLU A 289 -15.70 12.23 6.52
C GLU A 289 -14.57 11.99 7.54
N ILE A 290 -13.45 11.38 7.14
CA ILE A 290 -12.41 10.97 8.08
C ILE A 290 -11.25 11.97 8.14
N ILE A 291 -10.72 12.40 7.00
CA ILE A 291 -9.58 13.31 6.98
C ILE A 291 -9.86 14.61 7.74
N PRO A 292 -11.03 15.28 7.60
CA PRO A 292 -11.34 16.48 8.37
C PRO A 292 -11.40 16.26 9.89
N LEU A 293 -11.83 15.06 10.34
CA LEU A 293 -11.89 14.72 11.77
C LEU A 293 -10.53 14.33 12.34
N ALA A 294 -9.59 13.93 11.50
CA ALA A 294 -8.22 13.57 11.88
C ALA A 294 -7.29 14.80 11.92
N GLN A 295 -7.72 15.95 11.43
CA GLN A 295 -6.99 17.22 11.44
C GLN A 295 -7.22 18.01 12.71
#